data_f908af3ce4b94b60660a12127cdc0ddc
#
_entry.id   f908af3ce4b94b60660a12127cdc0ddc
#
_cell.length_a   1.000
_cell.length_b   1.000
_cell.length_c   1.000
_cell.angle_alpha   90.00
_cell.angle_beta   90.00
_cell.angle_gamma   90.00
#
_symmetry.space_group_name_H-M   'P 1'
#
loop_
_entity.id
_entity.type
_entity.pdbx_description
1 polymer ?
#
loop_
_entity_poly.entity_id
_entity_poly.type
_entity_poly.pdbx_seq_one_letter_code
_entity_poly.pdbx_strand_id
1 'polypeptide(L)'
;DKSKETIRRNLDLLKQLEKLALASVESGKAGTADVIRVQLKIRDLEQRLMILSNERQKPMASINQLMERPLETSILLRESLDFAALDFDPELLKLQITENHPALRIFSIQMEAARQAIDLNALNGKPTFGVGVDHIVVGKRGDLDPPGNGRDILQLRGMVKIPLFRDKYKAKEREEKIRIAALDNRKADMVNRFMKMIDIATTEYQSAVIAYEHYQKQQEMIRSAIRILTSEYSVSGSKFDELLRLEMDLVNYDLEILRSVVQSHQAKNDIEKYIK
;
A
#
# COMPACT_ATOMS: atom_id res chain seq x y z
N ASP A 1 -10.03 -11.53 12.81
CA ASP A 1 -11.11 -12.47 13.14
C ASP A 1 -10.62 -13.92 13.07
N LYS A 2 -9.97 -14.38 12.00
CA LYS A 2 -9.45 -15.76 11.89
C LYS A 2 -8.48 -16.14 13.03
N SER A 3 -7.60 -15.24 13.44
CA SER A 3 -6.73 -15.49 14.61
C SER A 3 -7.52 -15.73 15.90
N LYS A 4 -8.64 -15.02 16.09
CA LYS A 4 -9.53 -15.23 17.26
C LYS A 4 -10.22 -16.60 17.19
N GLU A 5 -10.66 -17.01 16.00
CA GLU A 5 -11.26 -18.33 15.78
C GLU A 5 -10.24 -19.44 16.08
N THR A 6 -9.01 -19.30 15.57
CA THR A 6 -7.91 -20.22 15.85
C THR A 6 -7.62 -20.33 17.35
N ILE A 7 -7.51 -19.21 18.06
CA ILE A 7 -7.26 -19.23 19.51
C ILE A 7 -8.43 -19.85 20.29
N ARG A 8 -9.69 -19.57 19.92
CA ARG A 8 -10.85 -20.20 20.56
C ARG A 8 -10.83 -21.71 20.40
N ARG A 9 -10.59 -22.22 19.21
CA ARG A 9 -10.45 -23.67 18.96
C ARG A 9 -9.36 -24.30 19.83
N ASN A 10 -8.22 -23.64 19.94
CA ASN A 10 -7.12 -24.13 20.77
C ASN A 10 -7.40 -24.00 22.28
N LEU A 11 -8.16 -23.00 22.72
CA LEU A 11 -8.67 -22.92 24.09
C LEU A 11 -9.56 -24.13 24.43
N ASP A 12 -10.42 -24.54 23.50
CA ASP A 12 -11.27 -25.71 23.71
C ASP A 12 -10.43 -27.00 23.84
N LEU A 13 -9.35 -27.13 23.06
CA LEU A 13 -8.40 -28.26 23.18
C LEU A 13 -7.68 -28.24 24.55
N LEU A 14 -7.17 -27.10 25.00
CA LEU A 14 -6.52 -26.98 26.30
C LEU A 14 -7.49 -27.25 27.46
N LYS A 15 -8.77 -26.89 27.37
CA LYS A 15 -9.79 -27.25 28.35
C LYS A 15 -10.08 -28.74 28.40
N GLN A 16 -9.98 -29.44 27.27
CA GLN A 16 -10.05 -30.91 27.23
C GLN A 16 -8.81 -31.54 27.90
N LEU A 17 -7.63 -30.97 27.65
CA LEU A 17 -6.40 -31.41 28.31
C LEU A 17 -6.42 -31.16 29.82
N GLU A 18 -7.01 -30.02 30.27
CA GLU A 18 -7.24 -29.74 31.71
C GLU A 18 -8.10 -30.82 32.36
N LYS A 19 -9.20 -31.23 31.72
CA LYS A 19 -10.06 -32.31 32.23
C LYS A 19 -9.31 -33.64 32.32
N LEU A 20 -8.47 -33.94 31.33
CA LEU A 20 -7.64 -35.15 31.35
C LEU A 20 -6.61 -35.10 32.49
N ALA A 21 -5.99 -33.93 32.73
CA ALA A 21 -5.05 -33.71 33.83
C ALA A 21 -5.74 -33.89 35.19
N LEU A 22 -6.93 -33.34 35.38
CA LEU A 22 -7.73 -33.50 36.59
C LEU A 22 -8.05 -34.98 36.88
N ALA A 23 -8.55 -35.71 35.87
CA ALA A 23 -8.83 -37.16 36.01
C ALA A 23 -7.58 -37.99 36.32
N SER A 24 -6.42 -37.58 35.77
CA SER A 24 -5.14 -38.24 36.07
C SER A 24 -4.67 -37.98 37.50
N VAL A 25 -4.91 -36.78 38.04
CA VAL A 25 -4.66 -36.45 39.46
C VAL A 25 -5.58 -37.24 40.38
N GLU A 26 -6.87 -37.27 40.09
CA GLU A 26 -7.87 -38.02 40.86
C GLU A 26 -7.56 -39.51 40.95
N SER A 27 -7.03 -40.09 39.87
CA SER A 27 -6.59 -41.50 39.81
C SER A 27 -5.20 -41.73 40.39
N GLY A 28 -4.51 -40.71 40.92
CA GLY A 28 -3.18 -40.79 41.49
C GLY A 28 -2.05 -41.03 40.49
N LYS A 29 -2.33 -40.83 39.17
CA LYS A 29 -1.34 -41.05 38.10
C LYS A 29 -0.49 -39.80 37.83
N ALA A 30 -0.98 -38.60 38.17
CA ALA A 30 -0.33 -37.33 37.88
C ALA A 30 -0.33 -36.40 39.08
N GLY A 31 0.51 -35.39 39.06
CA GLY A 31 0.57 -34.34 40.11
C GLY A 31 -0.32 -33.14 39.81
N THR A 32 -0.77 -32.43 40.85
CA THR A 32 -1.60 -31.21 40.75
C THR A 32 -0.86 -30.09 39.96
N ALA A 33 0.46 -30.17 39.84
CA ALA A 33 1.26 -29.25 39.05
C ALA A 33 0.85 -29.24 37.55
N ASP A 34 0.43 -30.38 37.00
CA ASP A 34 0.02 -30.50 35.60
C ASP A 34 -1.26 -29.69 35.34
N VAL A 35 -2.22 -29.74 36.26
CA VAL A 35 -3.45 -28.95 36.21
C VAL A 35 -3.12 -27.44 36.24
N ILE A 36 -2.23 -27.01 37.12
CA ILE A 36 -1.84 -25.60 37.25
C ILE A 36 -1.15 -25.14 35.94
N ARG A 37 -0.28 -25.96 35.36
CA ARG A 37 0.42 -25.64 34.10
C ARG A 37 -0.55 -25.42 32.94
N VAL A 38 -1.53 -26.29 32.75
CA VAL A 38 -2.52 -26.10 31.67
C VAL A 38 -3.42 -24.91 31.92
N GLN A 39 -3.81 -24.66 33.19
CA GLN A 39 -4.58 -23.47 33.56
C GLN A 39 -3.83 -22.16 33.25
N LEU A 40 -2.53 -22.11 33.50
CA LEU A 40 -1.69 -20.97 33.11
C LEU A 40 -1.75 -20.73 31.61
N LYS A 41 -1.63 -21.79 30.79
CA LYS A 41 -1.70 -21.67 29.32
C LYS A 41 -3.09 -21.25 28.81
N ILE A 42 -4.15 -21.73 29.45
CA ILE A 42 -5.52 -21.25 29.19
C ILE A 42 -5.62 -19.75 29.44
N ARG A 43 -5.11 -19.25 30.59
CA ARG A 43 -5.10 -17.82 30.89
C ARG A 43 -4.31 -17.00 29.89
N ASP A 44 -3.14 -17.47 29.44
CA ASP A 44 -2.33 -16.84 28.40
C ASP A 44 -3.15 -16.68 27.09
N LEU A 45 -3.85 -17.72 26.66
CA LEU A 45 -4.67 -17.67 25.44
C LEU A 45 -5.93 -16.80 25.60
N GLU A 46 -6.57 -16.81 26.77
CA GLU A 46 -7.69 -15.93 27.09
C GLU A 46 -7.26 -14.44 27.01
N GLN A 47 -6.13 -14.10 27.59
CA GLN A 47 -5.56 -12.75 27.51
C GLN A 47 -5.28 -12.36 26.04
N ARG A 48 -4.66 -13.28 25.27
CA ARG A 48 -4.37 -13.04 23.84
C ARG A 48 -5.65 -12.81 23.05
N LEU A 49 -6.72 -13.54 23.33
CA LEU A 49 -8.04 -13.37 22.72
C LEU A 49 -8.64 -12.00 23.02
N MET A 50 -8.52 -11.52 24.27
CA MET A 50 -8.97 -10.18 24.67
C MET A 50 -8.19 -9.09 23.92
N ILE A 51 -6.86 -9.21 23.85
CA ILE A 51 -6.01 -8.27 23.12
C ILE A 51 -6.43 -8.21 21.65
N LEU A 52 -6.57 -9.36 20.96
CA LEU A 52 -6.99 -9.40 19.55
C LEU A 52 -8.41 -8.82 19.35
N SER A 53 -9.27 -8.96 20.33
CA SER A 53 -10.63 -8.39 20.29
C SER A 53 -10.58 -6.86 20.34
N ASN A 54 -9.70 -6.30 21.15
CA ASN A 54 -9.47 -4.86 21.23
C ASN A 54 -8.76 -4.32 19.97
N GLU A 55 -7.74 -5.01 19.51
CA GLU A 55 -6.99 -4.61 18.30
C GLU A 55 -7.82 -4.61 17.01
N ARG A 56 -8.89 -5.40 16.96
CA ARG A 56 -9.83 -5.41 15.83
C ARG A 56 -10.43 -4.03 15.54
N GLN A 57 -10.55 -3.18 16.54
CA GLN A 57 -11.14 -1.85 16.39
C GLN A 57 -10.28 -0.93 15.49
N LYS A 58 -8.95 -1.06 15.53
CA LYS A 58 -8.05 -0.22 14.73
C LYS A 58 -8.29 -0.35 13.20
N PRO A 59 -8.19 -1.55 12.60
CA PRO A 59 -8.44 -1.70 11.17
C PRO A 59 -9.91 -1.42 10.81
N MET A 60 -10.87 -1.71 11.71
CA MET A 60 -12.27 -1.39 11.49
C MET A 60 -12.49 0.13 11.38
N ALA A 61 -11.91 0.93 12.29
CA ALA A 61 -11.98 2.38 12.24
C ALA A 61 -11.30 2.94 10.97
N SER A 62 -10.13 2.39 10.58
CA SER A 62 -9.41 2.82 9.36
C SER A 62 -10.23 2.54 8.08
N ILE A 63 -10.85 1.38 7.97
CA ILE A 63 -11.70 1.04 6.82
C ILE A 63 -12.95 1.94 6.81
N ASN A 64 -13.60 2.16 7.96
CA ASN A 64 -14.77 3.01 8.06
C ASN A 64 -14.45 4.47 7.71
N GLN A 65 -13.28 4.96 8.12
CA GLN A 65 -12.78 6.29 7.72
C GLN A 65 -12.63 6.41 6.21
N LEU A 66 -12.01 5.42 5.56
CA LEU A 66 -11.87 5.40 4.10
C LEU A 66 -13.21 5.32 3.35
N MET A 67 -14.22 4.74 3.99
CA MET A 67 -15.59 4.63 3.45
C MET A 67 -16.50 5.79 3.87
N GLU A 68 -15.97 6.82 4.55
CA GLU A 68 -16.70 8.01 5.00
C GLU A 68 -17.95 7.68 5.83
N ARG A 69 -17.85 6.69 6.74
CA ARG A 69 -18.95 6.25 7.61
C ARG A 69 -18.51 6.22 9.08
N PRO A 70 -19.47 6.14 10.05
CA PRO A 70 -19.12 6.10 11.47
C PRO A 70 -18.10 5.03 11.80
N LEU A 71 -17.08 5.37 12.60
CA LEU A 71 -15.91 4.51 12.86
C LEU A 71 -16.25 3.16 13.48
N GLU A 72 -17.39 3.06 14.19
CA GLU A 72 -17.84 1.85 14.88
C GLU A 72 -18.76 0.97 14.02
N THR A 73 -19.00 1.35 12.74
CA THR A 73 -19.87 0.58 11.86
C THR A 73 -19.30 -0.82 11.66
N SER A 74 -20.13 -1.84 11.84
CA SER A 74 -19.71 -3.23 11.69
C SER A 74 -19.32 -3.54 10.24
N ILE A 75 -18.26 -4.34 10.09
CA ILE A 75 -17.74 -4.78 8.80
C ILE A 75 -18.00 -6.28 8.68
N LEU A 76 -18.73 -6.67 7.62
CA LEU A 76 -18.89 -8.06 7.24
C LEU A 76 -17.65 -8.49 6.45
N LEU A 77 -17.02 -9.56 6.90
CA LEU A 77 -15.85 -10.15 6.26
C LEU A 77 -16.24 -11.41 5.51
N ARG A 78 -15.46 -11.77 4.49
CA ARG A 78 -15.59 -13.08 3.85
C ARG A 78 -15.23 -14.19 4.84
N GLU A 79 -15.92 -15.31 4.77
CA GLU A 79 -15.69 -16.45 5.67
C GLU A 79 -14.37 -17.15 5.42
N SER A 80 -13.96 -17.27 4.15
CA SER A 80 -12.68 -17.91 3.78
C SER A 80 -11.60 -16.87 3.49
N LEU A 81 -10.39 -17.19 3.94
CA LEU A 81 -9.16 -16.48 3.58
C LEU A 81 -8.16 -17.55 3.13
N ASP A 82 -8.15 -17.80 1.82
CA ASP A 82 -7.25 -18.77 1.20
C ASP A 82 -5.92 -18.12 0.85
N PHE A 83 -4.88 -18.91 0.63
CA PHE A 83 -3.58 -18.41 0.20
C PHE A 83 -3.73 -17.69 -1.16
N ALA A 84 -3.20 -16.47 -1.29
CA ALA A 84 -3.34 -15.69 -2.51
C ALA A 84 -2.48 -16.29 -3.62
N ALA A 85 -3.10 -16.67 -4.74
CA ALA A 85 -2.34 -17.01 -5.94
C ALA A 85 -1.75 -15.74 -6.57
N LEU A 86 -0.49 -15.80 -6.93
CA LEU A 86 0.23 -14.75 -7.64
C LEU A 86 0.68 -15.32 -8.98
N ASP A 87 0.09 -14.79 -10.06
CA ASP A 87 0.42 -15.16 -11.43
C ASP A 87 0.70 -13.86 -12.21
N PHE A 88 1.97 -13.60 -12.48
CA PHE A 88 2.40 -12.46 -13.30
C PHE A 88 3.78 -12.74 -13.92
N ASP A 89 3.98 -12.15 -15.09
CA ASP A 89 5.28 -12.12 -15.77
C ASP A 89 5.99 -10.80 -15.40
N PRO A 90 7.17 -10.85 -14.74
CA PRO A 90 7.90 -9.65 -14.34
C PRO A 90 8.26 -8.72 -15.51
N GLU A 91 8.58 -9.27 -16.68
CA GLU A 91 8.95 -8.47 -17.85
C GLU A 91 7.74 -7.76 -18.47
N LEU A 92 6.61 -8.46 -18.57
CA LEU A 92 5.35 -7.84 -19.01
C LEU A 92 4.89 -6.76 -18.04
N LEU A 93 5.04 -6.99 -16.75
CA LEU A 93 4.69 -6.02 -15.71
C LEU A 93 5.55 -4.75 -15.83
N LYS A 94 6.85 -4.91 -16.02
CA LYS A 94 7.78 -3.79 -16.24
C LYS A 94 7.39 -2.96 -17.45
N LEU A 95 7.04 -3.62 -18.55
CA LEU A 95 6.60 -2.95 -19.78
C LEU A 95 5.31 -2.14 -19.52
N GLN A 96 4.31 -2.76 -18.92
CA GLN A 96 3.03 -2.11 -18.58
C GLN A 96 3.22 -0.88 -17.70
N ILE A 97 4.06 -0.98 -16.65
CA ILE A 97 4.36 0.14 -15.77
C ILE A 97 5.05 1.27 -16.53
N THR A 98 6.06 0.95 -17.34
CA THR A 98 6.84 1.95 -18.07
C THR A 98 5.99 2.74 -19.07
N GLU A 99 5.02 2.08 -19.70
CA GLU A 99 4.17 2.68 -20.73
C GLU A 99 2.93 3.38 -20.14
N ASN A 100 2.29 2.79 -19.14
CA ASN A 100 0.94 3.18 -18.75
C ASN A 100 0.82 3.81 -17.37
N HIS A 101 1.85 3.72 -16.50
CA HIS A 101 1.70 4.17 -15.13
C HIS A 101 1.49 5.70 -15.04
N PRO A 102 0.40 6.19 -14.40
CA PRO A 102 0.07 7.61 -14.37
C PRO A 102 1.18 8.51 -13.83
N ALA A 103 1.92 8.07 -12.81
CA ALA A 103 3.02 8.83 -12.24
C ALA A 103 4.18 9.05 -13.25
N LEU A 104 4.40 8.12 -14.18
CA LEU A 104 5.42 8.27 -15.23
C LEU A 104 4.94 9.18 -16.35
N ARG A 105 3.63 9.18 -16.63
CA ARG A 105 3.01 10.07 -17.61
C ARG A 105 3.17 11.55 -17.25
N ILE A 106 3.15 11.88 -15.95
CA ILE A 106 3.39 13.25 -15.48
C ILE A 106 4.74 13.78 -15.97
N PHE A 107 5.81 13.00 -15.89
CA PHE A 107 7.12 13.40 -16.40
C PHE A 107 7.11 13.62 -17.92
N SER A 108 6.43 12.75 -18.66
CA SER A 108 6.31 12.91 -20.12
C SER A 108 5.58 14.18 -20.50
N ILE A 109 4.50 14.53 -19.80
CA ILE A 109 3.75 15.79 -20.01
C ILE A 109 4.62 16.99 -19.65
N GLN A 110 5.38 16.94 -18.56
CA GLN A 110 6.27 18.04 -18.16
C GLN A 110 7.43 18.24 -19.15
N MET A 111 7.98 17.16 -19.71
CA MET A 111 9.00 17.25 -20.75
C MET A 111 8.44 17.86 -22.02
N GLU A 112 7.21 17.51 -22.40
CA GLU A 112 6.53 18.10 -23.54
C GLU A 112 6.26 19.60 -23.34
N ALA A 113 5.81 20.00 -22.16
CA ALA A 113 5.63 21.40 -21.81
C ALA A 113 6.96 22.18 -21.89
N ALA A 114 8.08 21.58 -21.48
CA ALA A 114 9.40 22.19 -21.61
C ALA A 114 9.86 22.31 -23.07
N ARG A 115 9.54 21.35 -23.96
CA ARG A 115 9.78 21.44 -25.41
C ARG A 115 8.98 22.60 -26.01
N GLN A 116 7.69 22.71 -25.69
CA GLN A 116 6.85 23.81 -26.13
C GLN A 116 7.34 25.19 -25.62
N ALA A 117 7.91 25.21 -24.39
CA ALA A 117 8.54 26.43 -23.87
C ALA A 117 9.80 26.82 -24.65
N ILE A 118 10.59 25.87 -25.18
CA ILE A 118 11.70 26.13 -26.10
C ILE A 118 11.19 26.76 -27.39
N ASP A 119 10.15 26.19 -28.00
CA ASP A 119 9.57 26.69 -29.25
C ASP A 119 8.99 28.10 -29.07
N LEU A 120 8.24 28.33 -27.97
CA LEU A 120 7.74 29.67 -27.63
C LEU A 120 8.87 30.68 -27.43
N ASN A 121 9.92 30.27 -26.72
CA ASN A 121 11.10 31.13 -26.51
C ASN A 121 11.80 31.47 -27.83
N ALA A 122 11.89 30.54 -28.77
CA ALA A 122 12.43 30.77 -30.13
C ALA A 122 11.57 31.78 -30.91
N LEU A 123 10.23 31.70 -30.79
CA LEU A 123 9.30 32.67 -31.39
C LEU A 123 9.44 34.06 -30.75
N ASN A 124 9.54 34.12 -29.42
CA ASN A 124 9.74 35.39 -28.69
C ASN A 124 11.08 36.08 -29.03
N GLY A 125 12.04 35.36 -29.55
CA GLY A 125 13.32 35.85 -30.08
C GLY A 125 13.22 36.46 -31.45
N LYS A 126 12.08 36.39 -32.15
CA LYS A 126 11.84 36.97 -33.49
C LYS A 126 11.23 38.35 -33.38
N PRO A 127 11.39 39.21 -34.42
CA PRO A 127 10.69 40.47 -34.51
C PRO A 127 9.15 40.31 -34.48
N THR A 128 8.45 41.13 -33.72
CA THR A 128 6.98 41.12 -33.67
C THR A 128 6.46 42.40 -34.33
N PHE A 129 5.45 42.24 -35.16
CA PHE A 129 4.77 43.34 -35.85
C PHE A 129 3.37 43.47 -35.28
N GLY A 130 2.94 44.73 -35.07
CA GLY A 130 1.59 45.04 -34.64
C GLY A 130 0.99 46.13 -35.51
N VAL A 131 -0.30 46.00 -35.83
CA VAL A 131 -1.11 47.06 -36.46
C VAL A 131 -2.30 47.32 -35.55
N GLY A 132 -2.62 48.56 -35.35
CA GLY A 132 -3.75 48.98 -34.53
C GLY A 132 -4.51 50.12 -35.17
N VAL A 133 -5.80 50.21 -34.92
CA VAL A 133 -6.68 51.30 -35.29
C VAL A 133 -7.31 51.81 -33.99
N ASP A 134 -7.08 53.06 -33.69
CA ASP A 134 -7.70 53.68 -32.52
C ASP A 134 -8.76 54.69 -33.03
N HIS A 135 -9.98 54.56 -32.53
CA HIS A 135 -11.05 55.52 -32.72
C HIS A 135 -11.32 56.22 -31.38
N ILE A 136 -11.04 57.52 -31.33
CA ILE A 136 -11.20 58.31 -30.12
C ILE A 136 -12.42 59.22 -30.36
N VAL A 137 -13.44 58.99 -29.57
CA VAL A 137 -14.65 59.81 -29.56
C VAL A 137 -14.36 61.08 -28.77
N VAL A 138 -14.52 62.22 -29.44
CA VAL A 138 -14.25 63.58 -28.85
C VAL A 138 -15.58 64.30 -28.60
N GLY A 139 -15.87 64.56 -27.33
CA GLY A 139 -17.03 65.39 -26.94
C GLY A 139 -16.84 66.86 -27.35
N LYS A 140 -17.92 67.53 -27.80
CA LYS A 140 -17.89 68.96 -28.07
C LYS A 140 -17.61 69.76 -26.80
N ARG A 141 -16.68 70.76 -26.90
CA ARG A 141 -16.45 71.74 -25.84
C ARG A 141 -17.49 72.86 -25.95
N GLY A 142 -18.08 73.25 -24.81
CA GLY A 142 -19.10 74.25 -24.77
C GLY A 142 -18.58 75.74 -24.53
N ASP A 143 -17.29 75.87 -24.18
CA ASP A 143 -16.61 77.10 -23.81
C ASP A 143 -15.89 77.76 -25.00
N LEU A 144 -15.51 77.00 -26.00
CA LEU A 144 -14.80 77.47 -27.21
C LEU A 144 -15.18 76.57 -28.39
N ASP A 145 -15.37 77.08 -29.57
CA ASP A 145 -15.67 76.35 -30.79
C ASP A 145 -14.48 76.37 -31.79
N PRO A 146 -13.39 75.69 -31.51
CA PRO A 146 -12.24 75.59 -32.41
C PRO A 146 -12.60 74.80 -33.65
N PRO A 147 -11.88 74.96 -34.79
CA PRO A 147 -12.10 74.10 -35.97
C PRO A 147 -11.94 72.60 -35.65
N GLY A 148 -13.02 71.84 -35.91
CA GLY A 148 -13.06 70.41 -35.62
C GLY A 148 -13.53 70.00 -34.21
N ASN A 149 -14.15 70.94 -33.45
CA ASN A 149 -14.73 70.73 -32.13
C ASN A 149 -15.76 69.53 -32.17
N GLY A 150 -15.50 68.49 -31.40
CA GLY A 150 -16.32 67.28 -31.37
C GLY A 150 -16.16 66.34 -32.55
N ARG A 151 -15.06 66.49 -33.31
CA ARG A 151 -14.74 65.55 -34.39
C ARG A 151 -13.91 64.40 -33.84
N ASP A 152 -14.39 63.20 -34.06
CA ASP A 152 -13.68 61.98 -33.69
C ASP A 152 -12.32 61.84 -34.39
N ILE A 153 -11.37 61.25 -33.69
CA ILE A 153 -10.02 61.03 -34.18
C ILE A 153 -9.87 59.56 -34.56
N LEU A 154 -9.56 59.31 -35.82
CA LEU A 154 -9.17 57.97 -36.29
C LEU A 154 -7.67 57.95 -36.46
N GLN A 155 -7.00 57.03 -35.76
CA GLN A 155 -5.55 56.92 -35.77
C GLN A 155 -5.12 55.50 -36.16
N LEU A 156 -4.26 55.37 -37.17
CA LEU A 156 -3.60 54.16 -37.56
C LEU A 156 -2.23 54.05 -36.89
N ARG A 157 -1.97 52.91 -36.25
CA ARG A 157 -0.70 52.68 -35.56
C ARG A 157 -0.02 51.42 -36.09
N GLY A 158 1.25 51.53 -36.41
CA GLY A 158 2.15 50.43 -36.70
C GLY A 158 3.21 50.29 -35.60
N MET A 159 3.50 49.08 -35.18
CA MET A 159 4.52 48.78 -34.17
C MET A 159 5.42 47.64 -34.67
N VAL A 160 6.75 47.83 -34.51
CA VAL A 160 7.75 46.79 -34.71
C VAL A 160 8.56 46.65 -33.43
N LYS A 161 8.57 45.46 -32.84
CA LYS A 161 9.35 45.14 -31.66
C LYS A 161 10.47 44.16 -32.03
N ILE A 162 11.72 44.60 -31.93
CA ILE A 162 12.91 43.80 -32.27
C ILE A 162 13.64 43.43 -30.97
N PRO A 163 13.81 42.12 -30.64
CA PRO A 163 14.61 41.73 -29.49
C PRO A 163 16.11 41.88 -29.78
N LEU A 164 16.73 42.84 -29.12
CA LEU A 164 18.16 43.16 -29.32
C LEU A 164 19.09 42.20 -28.55
N PHE A 165 18.67 41.78 -27.32
CA PHE A 165 19.48 40.97 -26.44
C PHE A 165 19.15 39.50 -26.62
N ARG A 166 19.88 38.77 -27.45
CA ARG A 166 19.61 37.39 -27.80
C ARG A 166 20.11 36.37 -26.76
N ASP A 167 21.02 36.73 -25.88
CA ASP A 167 21.63 35.81 -24.92
C ASP A 167 20.65 35.28 -23.88
N LYS A 168 19.64 36.08 -23.50
CA LYS A 168 18.56 35.62 -22.61
C LYS A 168 17.75 34.47 -23.23
N TYR A 169 17.52 34.45 -24.55
CA TYR A 169 16.77 33.40 -25.23
C TYR A 169 17.61 32.13 -25.31
N LYS A 170 18.93 32.26 -25.57
CA LYS A 170 19.87 31.12 -25.54
C LYS A 170 19.99 30.52 -24.12
N ALA A 171 20.03 31.37 -23.08
CA ALA A 171 20.08 30.93 -21.70
C ALA A 171 18.78 30.18 -21.31
N LYS A 172 17.62 30.70 -21.72
CA LYS A 172 16.31 30.06 -21.46
C LYS A 172 16.19 28.72 -22.20
N GLU A 173 16.63 28.64 -23.45
CA GLU A 173 16.67 27.38 -24.19
C GLU A 173 17.55 26.33 -23.48
N ARG A 174 18.74 26.74 -22.99
CA ARG A 174 19.63 25.86 -22.23
C ARG A 174 18.99 25.39 -20.92
N GLU A 175 18.33 26.30 -20.20
CA GLU A 175 17.58 25.98 -18.97
C GLU A 175 16.54 24.89 -19.23
N GLU A 176 15.69 25.05 -20.27
CA GLU A 176 14.64 24.07 -20.57
C GLU A 176 15.23 22.73 -21.05
N LYS A 177 16.34 22.72 -21.81
CA LYS A 177 17.05 21.48 -22.18
C LYS A 177 17.56 20.72 -20.94
N ILE A 178 18.15 21.44 -19.98
CA ILE A 178 18.61 20.86 -18.71
C ILE A 178 17.39 20.34 -17.90
N ARG A 179 16.27 21.08 -17.90
CA ARG A 179 15.03 20.64 -17.27
C ARG A 179 14.50 19.33 -17.87
N ILE A 180 14.50 19.19 -19.18
CA ILE A 180 14.12 17.94 -19.88
C ILE A 180 15.01 16.80 -19.43
N ALA A 181 16.34 16.98 -19.43
CA ALA A 181 17.27 15.94 -18.99
C ALA A 181 17.07 15.57 -17.51
N ALA A 182 16.80 16.55 -16.64
CA ALA A 182 16.49 16.28 -15.23
C ALA A 182 15.19 15.52 -15.05
N LEU A 183 14.15 15.81 -15.84
CA LEU A 183 12.86 15.09 -15.79
C LEU A 183 13.00 13.67 -16.32
N ASP A 184 13.81 13.44 -17.35
CA ASP A 184 14.09 12.11 -17.88
C ASP A 184 14.81 11.24 -16.85
N ASN A 185 15.83 11.79 -16.18
CA ASN A 185 16.52 11.09 -15.09
C ASN A 185 15.56 10.79 -13.90
N ARG A 186 14.66 11.70 -13.55
CA ARG A 186 13.65 11.47 -12.53
C ARG A 186 12.65 10.38 -12.91
N LYS A 187 12.26 10.34 -14.19
CA LYS A 187 11.43 9.27 -14.75
C LYS A 187 12.11 7.91 -14.62
N ALA A 188 13.39 7.83 -15.03
CA ALA A 188 14.18 6.61 -14.88
C ALA A 188 14.35 6.15 -13.42
N ASP A 189 14.63 7.07 -12.51
CA ASP A 189 14.68 6.79 -11.07
C ASP A 189 13.33 6.25 -10.53
N MET A 190 12.21 6.84 -10.95
CA MET A 190 10.89 6.37 -10.57
C MET A 190 10.61 4.95 -11.07
N VAL A 191 10.98 4.61 -12.31
CA VAL A 191 10.88 3.25 -12.84
C VAL A 191 11.70 2.28 -11.99
N ASN A 192 12.94 2.63 -11.67
CA ASN A 192 13.81 1.80 -10.83
C ASN A 192 13.23 1.59 -9.42
N ARG A 193 12.60 2.60 -8.85
CA ARG A 193 11.90 2.48 -7.55
C ARG A 193 10.71 1.51 -7.64
N PHE A 194 9.91 1.58 -8.69
CA PHE A 194 8.79 0.67 -8.89
C PHE A 194 9.29 -0.77 -9.05
N MET A 195 10.33 -0.99 -9.87
CA MET A 195 10.92 -2.31 -10.04
C MET A 195 11.44 -2.88 -8.73
N LYS A 196 12.16 -2.06 -7.94
CA LYS A 196 12.62 -2.45 -6.61
C LYS A 196 11.47 -2.87 -5.69
N MET A 197 10.37 -2.11 -5.67
CA MET A 197 9.23 -2.44 -4.79
C MET A 197 8.52 -3.72 -5.21
N ILE A 198 8.43 -3.99 -6.52
CA ILE A 198 7.88 -5.24 -7.05
C ILE A 198 8.77 -6.42 -6.68
N ASP A 199 10.09 -6.27 -6.81
CA ASP A 199 11.06 -7.31 -6.43
C ASP A 199 10.99 -7.65 -4.94
N ILE A 200 10.89 -6.62 -4.08
CA ILE A 200 10.66 -6.80 -2.65
C ILE A 200 9.35 -7.57 -2.41
N ALA A 201 8.24 -7.15 -2.99
CA ALA A 201 6.95 -7.79 -2.80
C ALA A 201 6.94 -9.24 -3.34
N THR A 202 7.64 -9.50 -4.43
CA THR A 202 7.83 -10.86 -4.97
C THR A 202 8.60 -11.74 -3.98
N THR A 203 9.67 -11.20 -3.40
CA THR A 203 10.47 -11.90 -2.39
C THR A 203 9.65 -12.20 -1.13
N GLU A 204 8.84 -11.24 -0.68
CA GLU A 204 7.93 -11.42 0.46
C GLU A 204 6.87 -12.50 0.17
N TYR A 205 6.33 -12.53 -1.05
CA TYR A 205 5.40 -13.59 -1.49
C TYR A 205 6.06 -14.96 -1.47
N GLN A 206 7.26 -15.10 -2.04
CA GLN A 206 8.01 -16.37 -2.02
C GLN A 206 8.31 -16.84 -0.59
N SER A 207 8.68 -15.91 0.29
CA SER A 207 8.88 -16.20 1.72
C SER A 207 7.59 -16.69 2.39
N ALA A 208 6.45 -16.09 2.04
CA ALA A 208 5.14 -16.54 2.53
C ALA A 208 4.78 -17.94 2.04
N VAL A 209 5.09 -18.29 0.79
CA VAL A 209 4.90 -19.66 0.25
C VAL A 209 5.73 -20.68 1.05
N ILE A 210 7.02 -20.40 1.21
CA ILE A 210 7.94 -21.27 1.95
C ILE A 210 7.45 -21.48 3.40
N ALA A 211 7.08 -20.39 4.07
CA ALA A 211 6.59 -20.46 5.45
C ALA A 211 5.26 -21.25 5.55
N TYR A 212 4.33 -21.00 4.64
CA TYR A 212 3.04 -21.68 4.58
C TYR A 212 3.21 -23.20 4.44
N GLU A 213 3.99 -23.65 3.47
CA GLU A 213 4.26 -25.09 3.25
C GLU A 213 4.99 -25.72 4.43
N HIS A 214 5.97 -25.02 5.00
CA HIS A 214 6.71 -25.49 6.15
C HIS A 214 5.79 -25.71 7.35
N TYR A 215 5.02 -24.70 7.73
CA TYR A 215 4.15 -24.80 8.90
C TYR A 215 2.99 -25.78 8.71
N GLN A 216 2.48 -25.98 7.51
CA GLN A 216 1.50 -27.04 7.24
C GLN A 216 2.09 -28.43 7.53
N LYS A 217 3.30 -28.71 7.05
CA LYS A 217 3.98 -29.99 7.32
C LYS A 217 4.26 -30.17 8.82
N GLN A 218 4.73 -29.12 9.49
CA GLN A 218 4.96 -29.16 10.93
C GLN A 218 3.65 -29.41 11.71
N GLN A 219 2.55 -28.78 11.30
CA GLN A 219 1.24 -28.96 11.91
C GLN A 219 0.77 -30.43 11.84
N GLU A 220 0.94 -31.11 10.70
CA GLU A 220 0.58 -32.52 10.54
C GLU A 220 1.42 -33.44 11.44
N MET A 221 2.73 -33.19 11.50
CA MET A 221 3.65 -33.95 12.35
C MET A 221 3.33 -33.75 13.84
N ILE A 222 3.12 -32.52 14.27
CA ILE A 222 2.87 -32.22 15.69
C ILE A 222 1.52 -32.79 16.16
N ARG A 223 0.46 -32.74 15.29
CA ARG A 223 -0.83 -33.40 15.58
C ARG A 223 -0.69 -34.90 15.80
N SER A 224 0.19 -35.52 15.05
CA SER A 224 0.48 -36.97 15.21
C SER A 224 1.22 -37.23 16.52
N ALA A 225 2.20 -36.42 16.89
CA ALA A 225 2.92 -36.53 18.17
C ALA A 225 1.98 -36.26 19.36
N ILE A 226 1.10 -35.25 19.28
CA ILE A 226 0.10 -34.96 20.32
C ILE A 226 -0.81 -36.18 20.57
N ARG A 227 -1.30 -36.86 19.51
CA ARG A 227 -2.14 -38.06 19.68
C ARG A 227 -1.42 -39.16 20.43
N ILE A 228 -0.14 -39.40 20.12
CA ILE A 228 0.68 -40.42 20.79
C ILE A 228 0.87 -40.05 22.27
N LEU A 229 1.31 -38.81 22.55
CA LEU A 229 1.56 -38.35 23.93
C LEU A 229 0.26 -38.28 24.77
N THR A 230 -0.87 -37.92 24.18
CA THR A 230 -2.17 -37.92 24.87
C THR A 230 -2.54 -39.35 25.30
N SER A 231 -2.34 -40.37 24.44
CA SER A 231 -2.56 -41.75 24.79
C SER A 231 -1.61 -42.22 25.91
N GLU A 232 -0.32 -41.89 25.81
CA GLU A 232 0.68 -42.25 26.81
C GLU A 232 0.36 -41.60 28.18
N TYR A 233 0.03 -40.30 28.19
CA TYR A 233 -0.32 -39.60 29.40
C TYR A 233 -1.59 -40.16 30.08
N SER A 234 -2.60 -40.57 29.32
CA SER A 234 -3.82 -41.14 29.85
C SER A 234 -3.58 -42.49 30.58
N VAL A 235 -2.55 -43.23 30.16
CA VAL A 235 -2.20 -44.50 30.76
C VAL A 235 -1.27 -44.34 31.97
N SER A 236 -0.19 -43.57 31.80
CA SER A 236 0.92 -43.50 32.77
C SER A 236 0.99 -42.21 33.59
N GLY A 237 0.27 -41.15 33.21
CA GLY A 237 0.41 -39.81 33.81
C GLY A 237 1.76 -39.15 33.55
N SER A 238 2.57 -39.67 32.64
CA SER A 238 3.90 -39.17 32.35
C SER A 238 3.93 -38.29 31.11
N LYS A 239 4.98 -37.44 30.97
CA LYS A 239 5.25 -36.57 29.81
C LYS A 239 4.23 -35.45 29.57
N PHE A 240 3.55 -35.00 30.61
CA PHE A 240 2.59 -33.89 30.48
C PHE A 240 3.22 -32.59 29.96
N ASP A 241 4.42 -32.27 30.41
CA ASP A 241 5.14 -31.08 29.97
C ASP A 241 5.44 -31.10 28.44
N GLU A 242 5.80 -32.27 27.93
CA GLU A 242 6.04 -32.47 26.52
C GLU A 242 4.75 -32.31 25.70
N LEU A 243 3.67 -32.95 26.17
CA LEU A 243 2.34 -32.80 25.57
C LEU A 243 1.87 -31.35 25.54
N LEU A 244 1.95 -30.66 26.69
CA LEU A 244 1.54 -29.26 26.78
C LEU A 244 2.38 -28.35 25.89
N ARG A 245 3.68 -28.60 25.78
CA ARG A 245 4.57 -27.89 24.86
C ARG A 245 4.13 -28.07 23.40
N LEU A 246 3.88 -29.30 22.97
CA LEU A 246 3.42 -29.58 21.60
C LEU A 246 2.05 -28.93 21.31
N GLU A 247 1.12 -28.90 22.28
CA GLU A 247 -0.14 -28.17 22.13
C GLU A 247 0.09 -26.68 21.90
N MET A 248 1.02 -26.07 22.62
CA MET A 248 1.36 -24.66 22.44
C MET A 248 2.08 -24.40 21.11
N ASP A 249 2.94 -25.31 20.67
CA ASP A 249 3.59 -25.24 19.36
C ASP A 249 2.55 -25.37 18.23
N LEU A 250 1.54 -26.22 18.38
CA LEU A 250 0.43 -26.32 17.44
C LEU A 250 -0.34 -24.98 17.30
N VAL A 251 -0.62 -24.29 18.43
CA VAL A 251 -1.23 -22.95 18.42
C VAL A 251 -0.37 -21.98 17.61
N ASN A 252 0.94 -21.99 17.83
CA ASN A 252 1.86 -21.12 17.12
C ASN A 252 1.89 -21.42 15.61
N TYR A 253 1.94 -22.69 15.21
CA TYR A 253 1.91 -23.08 13.79
C TYR A 253 0.60 -22.71 13.11
N ASP A 254 -0.55 -22.91 13.78
CA ASP A 254 -1.86 -22.45 13.28
C ASP A 254 -1.86 -20.93 13.00
N LEU A 255 -1.21 -20.15 13.85
CA LEU A 255 -1.12 -18.69 13.70
C LEU A 255 -0.10 -18.29 12.63
N GLU A 256 1.02 -19.00 12.49
CA GLU A 256 2.02 -18.72 11.46
C GLU A 256 1.50 -19.09 10.06
N ILE A 257 0.71 -20.16 9.91
CA ILE A 257 -0.02 -20.48 8.67
C ILE A 257 -0.92 -19.30 8.29
N LEU A 258 -1.71 -18.80 9.23
CA LEU A 258 -2.59 -17.67 8.99
C LEU A 258 -1.81 -16.38 8.64
N ARG A 259 -0.67 -16.15 9.30
CA ARG A 259 0.23 -15.02 8.99
C ARG A 259 0.75 -15.13 7.56
N SER A 260 1.19 -16.31 7.13
CA SER A 260 1.68 -16.54 5.76
C SER A 260 0.59 -16.27 4.71
N VAL A 261 -0.66 -16.66 5.00
CA VAL A 261 -1.81 -16.32 4.14
C VAL A 261 -2.00 -14.80 4.04
N VAL A 262 -1.95 -14.07 5.16
CA VAL A 262 -2.06 -12.60 5.15
C VAL A 262 -0.91 -11.96 4.37
N GLN A 263 0.33 -12.43 4.57
CA GLN A 263 1.50 -11.94 3.84
C GLN A 263 1.38 -12.16 2.33
N SER A 264 0.83 -13.32 1.89
CA SER A 264 0.61 -13.56 0.45
C SER A 264 -0.35 -12.54 -0.17
N HIS A 265 -1.41 -12.16 0.54
CA HIS A 265 -2.35 -11.11 0.10
C HIS A 265 -1.71 -9.73 0.10
N GLN A 266 -0.92 -9.40 1.12
CA GLN A 266 -0.21 -8.12 1.20
C GLN A 266 0.77 -7.96 0.04
N ALA A 267 1.61 -8.97 -0.19
CA ALA A 267 2.56 -8.98 -1.29
C ALA A 267 1.86 -8.86 -2.66
N LYS A 268 0.77 -9.60 -2.86
CA LYS A 268 -0.05 -9.48 -4.08
C LYS A 268 -0.59 -8.06 -4.26
N ASN A 269 -1.19 -7.46 -3.24
CA ASN A 269 -1.72 -6.11 -3.30
C ASN A 269 -0.61 -5.07 -3.55
N ASP A 270 0.58 -5.29 -2.99
CA ASP A 270 1.74 -4.42 -3.20
C ASP A 270 2.27 -4.46 -4.64
N ILE A 271 2.09 -5.55 -5.34
CA ILE A 271 2.37 -5.66 -6.78
C ILE A 271 1.22 -5.02 -7.59
N GLU A 272 -0.02 -5.37 -7.30
CA GLU A 272 -1.20 -4.92 -8.06
C GLU A 272 -1.37 -3.39 -8.07
N LYS A 273 -0.96 -2.68 -7.02
CA LYS A 273 -1.03 -1.21 -6.98
C LYS A 273 -0.17 -0.51 -8.03
N TYR A 274 0.80 -1.20 -8.64
CA TYR A 274 1.63 -0.66 -9.72
C TYR A 274 1.12 -1.05 -11.11
N ILE A 275 0.13 -1.97 -11.18
CA ILE A 275 -0.48 -2.43 -12.44
C ILE A 275 -1.72 -1.60 -12.78
N LYS A 276 -2.44 -1.16 -11.76
CA LYS A 276 -3.68 -0.36 -11.87
C LYS A 276 -3.37 1.13 -11.86
#